data_da9617f6aaae745e210fa47805779b4b
#
_entry.id   da9617f6aaae745e210fa47805779b4b
#
_cell.length_a   1.000
_cell.length_b   1.000
_cell.length_c   1.000
_cell.angle_alpha   90.00
_cell.angle_beta   90.00
_cell.angle_gamma   90.00
#
_symmetry.space_group_name_H-M   'P 1'
#
loop_
_entity.id
_entity.type
_entity.pdbx_description
1 polymer ?
#
loop_
_entity_poly.entity_id
_entity_poly.type
_entity_poly.pdbx_seq_one_letter_code
_entity_poly.pdbx_strand_id
1 'polypeptide(L)'
;MRIAIVTDYYYPQLGGITEHVHGQATQLAARGHEVTVITGRLLHTPAVADGDERPRRDEPFEVIHTGFALPMYGNNAQTLHTIPPLLWESLRILFRRRKFDVMHVHAPYNPSFATLAPLVLPKGTVGVGTYHSVFSGGLGLDALAPLMRWSFSKLHAHIVVSEACVGSLAPYFPKFHWRVIPNGIDEQHFTPDAEPFAELRADGKPVILFVGRFDPRNGLGTMLRAFERVHREHSGNVRLVVVGDGPLRSYYQHQLDPTVAPDVHWAGRVDWTRPRYYATADVHCTPCNRASFGMVLLEAMSCGRPVVASRISGFQIVMEHGRHGLLVTPADDADRFASGLLYMLDRPAERARMGNEGRKTAVERYAWSHVAGQLESLYKELRSTL
;
A
#
# COMPACT_ATOMS: atom_id res chain seq x y z
N MET A 1 -1.76 26.49 3.25
CA MET A 1 -0.38 26.22 3.68
C MET A 1 0.45 25.77 2.50
N ARG A 2 1.75 26.05 2.52
CA ARG A 2 2.71 25.46 1.57
C ARG A 2 3.31 24.20 2.19
N ILE A 3 3.06 23.05 1.56
CA ILE A 3 3.37 21.72 2.11
C ILE A 3 4.36 21.03 1.19
N ALA A 4 5.54 20.65 1.72
CA ALA A 4 6.48 19.78 1.05
C ALA A 4 6.27 18.34 1.52
N ILE A 5 6.00 17.41 0.61
CA ILE A 5 5.97 15.97 0.88
C ILE A 5 7.25 15.37 0.33
N VAL A 6 8.07 14.81 1.22
CA VAL A 6 9.40 14.26 0.90
C VAL A 6 9.34 12.74 0.94
N THR A 7 9.67 12.07 -0.16
CA THR A 7 9.56 10.61 -0.25
C THR A 7 10.56 10.02 -1.26
N ASP A 8 11.01 8.79 -1.01
CA ASP A 8 11.73 7.99 -2.00
C ASP A 8 10.77 7.24 -2.96
N TYR A 9 9.48 7.19 -2.61
CA TYR A 9 8.48 6.38 -3.29
C TYR A 9 7.45 7.26 -3.98
N TYR A 10 7.56 7.35 -5.30
CA TYR A 10 6.56 8.04 -6.11
C TYR A 10 6.46 7.42 -7.50
N TYR A 11 5.43 7.80 -8.26
CA TYR A 11 5.25 7.32 -9.63
C TYR A 11 6.48 7.60 -10.52
N PRO A 12 6.80 6.69 -11.45
CA PRO A 12 6.05 5.50 -11.89
C PRO A 12 6.28 4.21 -11.07
N GLN A 13 6.90 4.28 -9.91
CA GLN A 13 7.04 3.13 -9.02
C GLN A 13 5.70 2.83 -8.33
N LEU A 14 5.09 1.66 -8.59
CA LEU A 14 3.85 1.23 -7.95
C LEU A 14 4.08 0.68 -6.54
N GLY A 15 3.16 0.97 -5.63
CA GLY A 15 3.19 0.46 -4.27
C GLY A 15 2.36 1.29 -3.30
N GLY A 16 2.02 0.71 -2.15
CA GLY A 16 1.13 1.36 -1.19
C GLY A 16 1.63 2.71 -0.66
N ILE A 17 2.95 2.95 -0.58
CA ILE A 17 3.49 4.26 -0.17
C ILE A 17 3.28 5.29 -1.28
N THR A 18 3.52 4.93 -2.54
CA THR A 18 3.27 5.78 -3.70
C THR A 18 1.82 6.22 -3.78
N GLU A 19 0.89 5.27 -3.67
CA GLU A 19 -0.55 5.53 -3.64
C GLU A 19 -0.93 6.47 -2.48
N HIS A 20 -0.37 6.21 -1.30
CA HIS A 20 -0.61 7.06 -0.13
C HIS A 20 -0.11 8.50 -0.35
N VAL A 21 1.11 8.67 -0.83
CA VAL A 21 1.69 10.00 -1.09
C VAL A 21 0.89 10.76 -2.13
N HIS A 22 0.50 10.07 -3.22
CA HIS A 22 -0.30 10.66 -4.29
C HIS A 22 -1.69 11.09 -3.79
N GLY A 23 -2.41 10.20 -3.10
CA GLY A 23 -3.72 10.50 -2.53
C GLY A 23 -3.66 11.64 -1.51
N GLN A 24 -2.65 11.65 -0.64
CA GLN A 24 -2.42 12.74 0.31
C GLN A 24 -2.19 14.07 -0.41
N ALA A 25 -1.32 14.11 -1.42
CA ALA A 25 -1.01 15.32 -2.16
C ALA A 25 -2.24 15.86 -2.89
N THR A 26 -2.98 14.98 -3.58
CA THR A 26 -4.21 15.32 -4.29
C THR A 26 -5.26 15.93 -3.36
N GLN A 27 -5.51 15.30 -2.21
CA GLN A 27 -6.54 15.76 -1.28
C GLN A 27 -6.15 17.03 -0.53
N LEU A 28 -4.88 17.18 -0.18
CA LEU A 28 -4.41 18.44 0.44
C LEU A 28 -4.47 19.59 -0.57
N ALA A 29 -4.15 19.36 -1.84
CA ALA A 29 -4.29 20.36 -2.90
C ALA A 29 -5.77 20.73 -3.12
N ALA A 30 -6.68 19.75 -3.16
CA ALA A 30 -8.13 19.97 -3.27
C ALA A 30 -8.71 20.78 -2.07
N ARG A 31 -8.02 20.76 -0.91
CA ARG A 31 -8.36 21.57 0.28
C ARG A 31 -7.75 22.98 0.24
N GLY A 32 -7.14 23.38 -0.88
CA GLY A 32 -6.58 24.72 -1.09
C GLY A 32 -5.16 24.90 -0.52
N HIS A 33 -4.43 23.80 -0.30
CA HIS A 33 -3.01 23.89 0.06
C HIS A 33 -2.13 23.89 -1.22
N GLU A 34 -1.03 24.62 -1.19
CA GLU A 34 0.02 24.54 -2.20
C GLU A 34 0.93 23.35 -1.83
N VAL A 35 0.85 22.28 -2.61
CA VAL A 35 1.55 21.04 -2.31
C VAL A 35 2.68 20.81 -3.31
N THR A 36 3.84 20.41 -2.83
CA THR A 36 5.00 20.00 -3.64
C THR A 36 5.49 18.63 -3.17
N VAL A 37 5.45 17.64 -4.05
CA VAL A 37 6.06 16.33 -3.82
C VAL A 37 7.52 16.38 -4.26
N ILE A 38 8.45 16.01 -3.38
CA ILE A 38 9.89 15.99 -3.62
C ILE A 38 10.36 14.55 -3.56
N THR A 39 10.88 14.02 -4.68
CA THR A 39 11.23 12.60 -4.83
C THR A 39 12.46 12.39 -5.69
N GLY A 40 12.98 11.17 -5.75
CA GLY A 40 14.04 10.78 -6.67
C GLY A 40 13.52 10.45 -8.07
N ARG A 41 14.37 10.62 -9.09
CA ARG A 41 14.07 10.16 -10.44
C ARG A 41 14.46 8.68 -10.58
N LEU A 42 13.54 7.84 -11.05
CA LEU A 42 13.87 6.47 -11.43
C LEU A 42 14.73 6.45 -12.70
N LEU A 43 15.77 5.64 -12.71
CA LEU A 43 16.61 5.42 -13.90
C LEU A 43 15.92 4.52 -14.92
N HIS A 44 15.04 3.65 -14.46
CA HIS A 44 14.31 2.72 -15.31
C HIS A 44 12.85 2.63 -14.85
N THR A 45 11.91 2.88 -15.74
CA THR A 45 10.47 2.78 -15.46
C THR A 45 10.03 1.33 -15.64
N PRO A 46 9.51 0.67 -14.60
CA PRO A 46 8.98 -0.67 -14.75
C PRO A 46 7.77 -0.68 -15.68
N ALA A 47 7.70 -1.65 -16.60
CA ALA A 47 6.55 -1.81 -17.48
C ALA A 47 5.29 -2.19 -16.69
N VAL A 48 4.16 -1.68 -17.12
CA VAL A 48 2.80 -2.12 -16.73
C VAL A 48 2.19 -2.97 -17.85
N ALA A 49 1.07 -3.62 -17.58
CA ALA A 49 0.33 -4.37 -18.59
C ALA A 49 -0.10 -3.45 -19.75
N ASP A 50 -0.20 -3.99 -20.95
CA ASP A 50 -0.60 -3.24 -22.13
C ASP A 50 -2.00 -2.62 -21.92
N GLY A 51 -2.12 -1.34 -22.24
CA GLY A 51 -3.36 -0.58 -22.07
C GLY A 51 -3.70 -0.17 -20.62
N ASP A 52 -2.81 -0.45 -19.66
CA ASP A 52 -3.00 -0.07 -18.26
C ASP A 52 -2.25 1.21 -17.87
N GLU A 53 -1.95 2.06 -18.83
CA GLU A 53 -1.29 3.32 -18.54
C GLU A 53 -2.23 4.26 -17.75
N ARG A 54 -1.71 4.82 -16.67
CA ARG A 54 -2.42 5.88 -15.94
C ARG A 54 -2.67 7.05 -16.89
N PRO A 55 -3.93 7.55 -17.00
CA PRO A 55 -4.19 8.74 -17.80
C PRO A 55 -3.29 9.89 -17.35
N ARG A 56 -2.62 10.56 -18.29
CA ARG A 56 -1.89 11.79 -17.98
C ARG A 56 -2.92 12.83 -17.53
N ARG A 57 -2.89 13.16 -16.25
CA ARG A 57 -3.67 14.27 -15.68
C ARG A 57 -2.70 15.35 -15.26
N ASP A 58 -3.11 16.59 -15.40
CA ASP A 58 -2.41 17.68 -14.75
C ASP A 58 -2.61 17.48 -13.25
N GLU A 59 -1.51 17.15 -12.56
CA GLU A 59 -1.56 16.96 -11.11
C GLU A 59 -1.90 18.30 -10.46
N PRO A 60 -2.80 18.35 -9.47
CA PRO A 60 -3.16 19.60 -8.79
C PRO A 60 -2.04 20.09 -7.85
N PHE A 61 -0.85 19.52 -7.96
CA PHE A 61 0.34 19.82 -7.17
C PHE A 61 1.62 19.67 -8.01
N GLU A 62 2.70 20.26 -7.53
CA GLU A 62 4.01 20.19 -8.19
C GLU A 62 4.77 18.92 -7.79
N VAL A 63 5.50 18.31 -8.72
CA VAL A 63 6.44 17.21 -8.45
C VAL A 63 7.86 17.64 -8.83
N ILE A 64 8.75 17.64 -7.85
CA ILE A 64 10.17 17.97 -8.03
C ILE A 64 11.00 16.69 -7.90
N HIS A 65 11.71 16.36 -8.96
CA HIS A 65 12.65 15.24 -8.94
C HIS A 65 14.05 15.74 -8.55
N THR A 66 14.62 15.13 -7.50
CA THR A 66 15.96 15.44 -7.02
C THR A 66 16.76 14.16 -6.79
N GLY A 67 17.97 14.06 -7.40
CA GLY A 67 18.76 12.84 -7.37
C GLY A 67 18.12 11.67 -8.13
N PHE A 68 18.71 10.47 -7.94
CA PHE A 68 18.28 9.24 -8.60
C PHE A 68 17.84 8.21 -7.55
N ALA A 69 16.67 7.62 -7.76
CA ALA A 69 16.15 6.54 -6.94
C ALA A 69 16.63 5.18 -7.50
N LEU A 70 17.38 4.45 -6.68
CA LEU A 70 17.89 3.12 -7.01
C LEU A 70 17.10 2.05 -6.26
N PRO A 71 16.71 0.97 -6.93
CA PRO A 71 16.11 -0.18 -6.27
C PRO A 71 17.17 -0.94 -5.48
N MET A 72 16.86 -1.22 -4.21
CA MET A 72 17.66 -2.07 -3.33
C MET A 72 16.77 -3.14 -2.71
N TYR A 73 17.35 -4.27 -2.28
CA TYR A 73 16.60 -5.31 -1.59
C TYR A 73 16.77 -5.16 -0.08
N GLY A 74 15.67 -5.00 0.65
CA GLY A 74 15.67 -4.86 2.10
C GLY A 74 14.31 -5.24 2.71
N ASN A 75 14.32 -5.71 3.97
CA ASN A 75 13.12 -6.15 4.70
C ASN A 75 12.26 -7.16 3.92
N ASN A 76 12.93 -8.09 3.18
CA ASN A 76 12.32 -9.09 2.29
C ASN A 76 11.44 -8.48 1.18
N ALA A 77 11.79 -7.29 0.71
CA ALA A 77 11.10 -6.60 -0.38
C ALA A 77 12.06 -5.67 -1.14
N GLN A 78 11.70 -5.34 -2.38
CA GLN A 78 12.38 -4.29 -3.11
C GLN A 78 12.00 -2.92 -2.52
N THR A 79 13.01 -2.13 -2.15
CA THR A 79 12.90 -0.78 -1.61
C THR A 79 13.57 0.22 -2.54
N LEU A 80 13.15 1.48 -2.50
CA LEU A 80 13.79 2.57 -3.24
C LEU A 80 14.65 3.41 -2.30
N HIS A 81 15.82 3.78 -2.77
CA HIS A 81 16.74 4.65 -2.07
C HIS A 81 17.21 5.74 -3.00
N THR A 82 16.84 6.97 -2.71
CA THR A 82 17.38 8.12 -3.45
C THR A 82 18.75 8.46 -2.92
N ILE A 83 19.76 8.24 -3.74
CA ILE A 83 21.17 8.52 -3.42
C ILE A 83 21.53 9.89 -3.97
N PRO A 84 22.13 10.75 -3.16
CA PRO A 84 22.56 12.07 -3.57
C PRO A 84 24.07 12.23 -3.58
N PRO A 85 24.68 12.77 -4.61
CA PRO A 85 25.99 13.40 -4.44
C PRO A 85 25.92 14.81 -3.87
N LEU A 86 24.83 15.55 -4.09
CA LEU A 86 24.65 16.94 -3.63
C LEU A 86 23.24 17.20 -3.05
N LEU A 87 22.55 16.17 -2.63
CA LEU A 87 21.13 16.26 -2.26
C LEU A 87 20.86 17.12 -1.04
N TRP A 88 21.71 17.02 -0.06
CA TRP A 88 21.64 17.83 1.14
C TRP A 88 21.57 19.33 0.83
N GLU A 89 22.48 19.80 -0.02
CA GLU A 89 22.52 21.20 -0.41
C GLU A 89 21.34 21.58 -1.29
N SER A 90 20.94 20.71 -2.21
CA SER A 90 19.76 20.92 -3.07
C SER A 90 18.48 21.06 -2.26
N LEU A 91 18.26 20.17 -1.26
CA LEU A 91 17.13 20.28 -0.33
C LEU A 91 17.19 21.57 0.47
N ARG A 92 18.36 21.90 1.05
CA ARG A 92 18.56 23.08 1.84
C ARG A 92 18.27 24.36 1.05
N ILE A 93 18.72 24.42 -0.22
CA ILE A 93 18.45 25.53 -1.11
C ILE A 93 16.94 25.59 -1.43
N LEU A 94 16.32 24.45 -1.76
CA LEU A 94 14.90 24.39 -2.07
C LEU A 94 14.04 24.87 -0.90
N PHE A 95 14.29 24.37 0.31
CA PHE A 95 13.54 24.74 1.50
C PHE A 95 13.76 26.22 1.88
N ARG A 96 14.95 26.77 1.69
CA ARG A 96 15.21 28.20 1.90
C ARG A 96 14.48 29.10 0.91
N ARG A 97 14.40 28.68 -0.37
CA ARG A 97 13.76 29.47 -1.43
C ARG A 97 12.24 29.43 -1.37
N ARG A 98 11.66 28.25 -1.14
CA ARG A 98 10.22 28.03 -1.22
C ARG A 98 9.44 28.37 0.06
N LYS A 99 10.10 28.48 1.21
CA LYS A 99 9.52 28.82 2.54
C LYS A 99 8.28 27.98 2.86
N PHE A 100 8.42 26.66 2.90
CA PHE A 100 7.33 25.74 3.24
C PHE A 100 6.86 25.92 4.69
N ASP A 101 5.54 25.82 4.90
CA ASP A 101 4.93 25.79 6.24
C ASP A 101 5.08 24.44 6.91
N VAL A 102 5.05 23.37 6.10
CA VAL A 102 5.12 21.96 6.53
C VAL A 102 6.10 21.18 5.66
N MET A 103 6.95 20.38 6.30
CA MET A 103 7.70 19.27 5.70
C MET A 103 7.13 17.96 6.21
N HIS A 104 6.53 17.16 5.34
CA HIS A 104 6.04 15.83 5.67
C HIS A 104 6.91 14.77 4.99
N VAL A 105 7.61 13.96 5.77
CA VAL A 105 8.54 12.95 5.28
C VAL A 105 7.89 11.58 5.34
N HIS A 106 7.92 10.81 4.26
CA HIS A 106 7.39 9.44 4.21
C HIS A 106 8.48 8.39 4.19
N ALA A 107 8.27 7.33 4.96
CA ALA A 107 9.16 6.18 5.10
C ALA A 107 10.63 6.57 5.43
N PRO A 108 10.90 7.41 6.45
CA PRO A 108 12.21 7.96 6.72
C PRO A 108 13.17 6.97 7.41
N TYR A 109 13.06 5.67 7.16
CA TYR A 109 13.86 4.63 7.81
C TYR A 109 14.84 3.90 6.88
N ASN A 110 14.95 4.33 5.65
CA ASN A 110 16.01 3.88 4.76
C ASN A 110 17.18 4.87 4.83
N PRO A 111 18.45 4.44 4.66
CA PRO A 111 19.58 5.35 4.57
C PRO A 111 19.54 6.13 3.25
N SER A 112 18.58 7.02 3.14
CA SER A 112 18.20 7.73 1.93
C SER A 112 17.89 9.19 2.23
N PHE A 113 17.53 9.88 1.23
CA PHE A 113 17.05 11.24 1.21
C PHE A 113 15.92 11.51 2.23
N ALA A 114 14.92 10.63 2.33
CA ALA A 114 13.83 10.78 3.30
C ALA A 114 14.34 10.75 4.76
N THR A 115 15.34 9.93 5.07
CA THR A 115 15.97 9.89 6.42
C THR A 115 16.76 11.15 6.74
N LEU A 116 17.37 11.78 5.75
CA LEU A 116 18.21 12.96 5.95
C LEU A 116 17.43 14.28 5.88
N ALA A 117 16.25 14.29 5.24
CA ALA A 117 15.43 15.49 5.07
C ALA A 117 15.12 16.23 6.39
N PRO A 118 14.82 15.57 7.53
CA PRO A 118 14.60 16.28 8.80
C PRO A 118 15.76 17.15 9.27
N LEU A 119 16.99 16.81 8.88
CA LEU A 119 18.18 17.57 9.27
C LEU A 119 18.30 18.95 8.60
N VAL A 120 17.57 19.17 7.52
CA VAL A 120 17.49 20.46 6.82
C VAL A 120 16.20 21.23 7.12
N LEU A 121 15.40 20.78 8.09
CA LEU A 121 14.15 21.42 8.49
C LEU A 121 14.40 22.87 8.91
N PRO A 122 13.82 23.88 8.22
CA PRO A 122 14.00 25.26 8.59
C PRO A 122 13.28 25.62 9.90
N LYS A 123 13.78 26.63 10.63
CA LYS A 123 13.05 27.18 11.76
C LYS A 123 11.70 27.74 11.32
N GLY A 124 10.66 27.47 12.10
CA GLY A 124 9.28 27.90 11.79
C GLY A 124 8.56 27.02 10.76
N THR A 125 9.17 25.91 10.31
CA THR A 125 8.52 24.89 9.47
C THR A 125 8.11 23.70 10.34
N VAL A 126 6.88 23.26 10.27
CA VAL A 126 6.40 22.03 10.92
C VAL A 126 7.03 20.82 10.25
N GLY A 127 7.70 19.96 11.02
CA GLY A 127 8.24 18.67 10.55
C GLY A 127 7.37 17.51 11.01
N VAL A 128 6.94 16.67 10.08
CA VAL A 128 6.14 15.46 10.36
C VAL A 128 6.74 14.26 9.63
N GLY A 129 6.73 13.08 10.25
CA GLY A 129 7.16 11.84 9.62
C GLY A 129 6.09 10.78 9.65
N THR A 130 5.79 10.14 8.51
CA THR A 130 4.90 8.97 8.43
C THR A 130 5.68 7.68 8.15
N TYR A 131 5.42 6.67 8.99
CA TYR A 131 6.09 5.37 8.98
C TYR A 131 5.14 4.29 8.50
N HIS A 132 5.50 3.62 7.40
CA HIS A 132 4.62 2.71 6.65
C HIS A 132 4.92 1.23 6.84
N SER A 133 6.01 0.86 7.50
CA SER A 133 6.49 -0.52 7.53
C SER A 133 6.58 -1.09 8.94
N VAL A 134 6.27 -2.38 9.05
CA VAL A 134 6.63 -3.21 10.19
C VAL A 134 8.00 -3.82 9.93
N PHE A 135 8.90 -3.72 10.90
CA PHE A 135 10.24 -4.28 10.84
C PHE A 135 10.35 -5.56 11.67
N SER A 136 11.17 -6.48 11.19
CA SER A 136 11.52 -7.70 11.95
C SER A 136 12.82 -7.56 12.78
N GLY A 137 13.38 -6.34 12.82
CA GLY A 137 14.70 -6.12 13.37
C GLY A 137 15.82 -6.49 12.40
N GLY A 138 17.07 -6.33 12.82
CA GLY A 138 18.25 -6.77 12.09
C GLY A 138 19.42 -5.79 12.20
N LEU A 139 20.63 -6.31 12.02
CA LEU A 139 21.91 -5.58 12.17
C LEU A 139 21.94 -4.23 11.43
N GLY A 140 21.32 -4.15 10.26
CA GLY A 140 21.28 -2.91 9.47
C GLY A 140 20.48 -1.81 10.15
N LEU A 141 19.31 -2.14 10.70
CA LEU A 141 18.48 -1.17 11.42
C LEU A 141 19.11 -0.78 12.76
N ASP A 142 19.72 -1.75 13.48
CA ASP A 142 20.42 -1.50 14.73
C ASP A 142 21.60 -0.53 14.55
N ALA A 143 22.38 -0.72 13.50
CA ALA A 143 23.52 0.16 13.17
C ALA A 143 23.09 1.58 12.78
N LEU A 144 21.95 1.72 12.09
CA LEU A 144 21.44 3.02 11.64
C LEU A 144 20.57 3.74 12.67
N ALA A 145 20.08 3.06 13.70
CA ALA A 145 19.16 3.60 14.68
C ALA A 145 19.67 4.90 15.37
N PRO A 146 20.96 5.07 15.72
CA PRO A 146 21.45 6.32 16.28
C PRO A 146 21.29 7.52 15.33
N LEU A 147 21.67 7.34 14.05
CA LEU A 147 21.52 8.37 13.01
C LEU A 147 20.04 8.72 12.80
N MET A 148 19.18 7.70 12.71
CA MET A 148 17.75 7.85 12.54
C MET A 148 17.14 8.58 13.75
N ARG A 149 17.49 8.22 14.98
CA ARG A 149 17.05 8.92 16.20
C ARG A 149 17.43 10.40 16.18
N TRP A 150 18.65 10.70 15.80
CA TRP A 150 19.12 12.09 15.70
C TRP A 150 18.34 12.86 14.61
N SER A 151 18.17 12.29 13.42
CA SER A 151 17.40 12.92 12.35
C SER A 151 15.94 13.13 12.73
N PHE A 152 15.26 12.08 13.19
CA PHE A 152 13.84 12.12 13.49
C PHE A 152 13.51 12.97 14.73
N SER A 153 14.47 13.17 15.66
CA SER A 153 14.28 14.11 16.77
C SER A 153 14.10 15.58 16.34
N LYS A 154 14.32 15.89 15.05
CA LYS A 154 14.02 17.19 14.46
C LYS A 154 12.56 17.33 14.02
N LEU A 155 11.83 16.23 13.93
CA LEU A 155 10.41 16.24 13.59
C LEU A 155 9.56 16.56 14.82
N HIS A 156 8.46 17.27 14.61
CA HIS A 156 7.52 17.67 15.66
C HIS A 156 6.44 16.60 15.92
N ALA A 157 6.16 15.73 14.95
CA ALA A 157 5.24 14.61 15.11
C ALA A 157 5.67 13.38 14.30
N HIS A 158 5.31 12.21 14.84
CA HIS A 158 5.55 10.89 14.26
C HIS A 158 4.24 10.17 14.05
N ILE A 159 3.89 9.89 12.79
CA ILE A 159 2.67 9.19 12.39
C ILE A 159 3.04 7.76 12.02
N VAL A 160 2.25 6.80 12.48
CA VAL A 160 2.26 5.41 12.00
C VAL A 160 0.92 5.11 11.34
N VAL A 161 0.96 4.29 10.29
CA VAL A 161 -0.28 3.92 9.57
C VAL A 161 -1.13 2.91 10.32
N SER A 162 -0.58 2.30 11.37
CA SER A 162 -1.27 1.32 12.21
C SER A 162 -0.54 1.06 13.52
N GLU A 163 -1.24 0.55 14.53
CA GLU A 163 -0.66 0.10 15.79
C GLU A 163 0.40 -1.01 15.60
N ALA A 164 0.26 -1.83 14.55
CA ALA A 164 1.25 -2.85 14.22
C ALA A 164 2.64 -2.24 13.93
N CYS A 165 2.69 -1.02 13.38
CA CYS A 165 3.94 -0.30 13.16
C CYS A 165 4.58 0.18 14.48
N VAL A 166 3.77 0.60 15.47
CA VAL A 166 4.26 1.03 16.79
C VAL A 166 5.08 -0.08 17.44
N GLY A 167 4.53 -1.30 17.49
CA GLY A 167 5.18 -2.45 18.12
C GLY A 167 6.58 -2.75 17.55
N SER A 168 6.78 -2.50 16.24
CA SER A 168 8.08 -2.73 15.59
C SER A 168 9.05 -1.54 15.71
N LEU A 169 8.56 -0.32 15.88
CA LEU A 169 9.37 0.90 15.93
C LEU A 169 9.72 1.35 17.35
N ALA A 170 8.82 1.14 18.31
CA ALA A 170 9.02 1.59 19.70
C ALA A 170 10.33 1.11 20.35
N PRO A 171 10.82 -0.12 20.12
CA PRO A 171 12.12 -0.55 20.64
C PRO A 171 13.29 0.29 20.15
N TYR A 172 13.20 0.81 18.93
CA TYR A 172 14.24 1.66 18.34
C TYR A 172 14.11 3.15 18.72
N PHE A 173 12.88 3.59 18.97
CA PHE A 173 12.53 4.99 19.24
C PHE A 173 11.68 5.14 20.51
N PRO A 174 12.19 4.76 21.69
CA PRO A 174 11.40 4.67 22.93
C PRO A 174 10.91 6.02 23.47
N LYS A 175 11.48 7.12 22.99
CA LYS A 175 11.10 8.48 23.40
C LYS A 175 10.09 9.15 22.47
N PHE A 176 9.67 8.49 21.40
CA PHE A 176 8.77 9.08 20.42
C PHE A 176 7.31 8.80 20.79
N HIS A 177 6.48 9.82 20.64
CA HIS A 177 5.04 9.71 20.75
C HIS A 177 4.45 9.44 19.36
N TRP A 178 3.80 8.30 19.21
CA TRP A 178 3.23 7.87 17.95
C TRP A 178 1.78 8.31 17.84
N ARG A 179 1.42 8.91 16.70
CA ARG A 179 0.02 9.15 16.31
C ARG A 179 -0.37 8.15 15.23
N VAL A 180 -1.51 7.51 15.37
CA VAL A 180 -2.03 6.61 14.34
C VAL A 180 -2.91 7.41 13.41
N ILE A 181 -2.49 7.55 12.14
CA ILE A 181 -3.31 8.07 11.03
C ILE A 181 -3.22 7.03 9.92
N PRO A 182 -4.34 6.37 9.56
CA PRO A 182 -4.33 5.25 8.63
C PRO A 182 -4.01 5.71 7.20
N ASN A 183 -3.74 4.75 6.32
CA ASN A 183 -3.73 5.01 4.88
C ASN A 183 -5.14 5.33 4.39
N GLY A 184 -5.24 6.23 3.42
CA GLY A 184 -6.48 6.53 2.72
C GLY A 184 -6.69 5.67 1.49
N ILE A 185 -7.93 5.65 1.01
CA ILE A 185 -8.36 5.05 -0.26
C ILE A 185 -9.08 6.08 -1.11
N ASP A 186 -8.83 6.04 -2.43
CA ASP A 186 -9.66 6.76 -3.41
C ASP A 186 -10.91 5.91 -3.68
N GLU A 187 -11.97 6.19 -2.92
CA GLU A 187 -13.23 5.46 -2.97
C GLU A 187 -14.04 5.76 -4.24
N GLN A 188 -13.65 6.77 -4.99
CA GLN A 188 -14.25 7.10 -6.28
C GLN A 188 -13.61 6.28 -7.40
N HIS A 189 -12.30 6.05 -7.30
CA HIS A 189 -11.58 5.19 -8.23
C HIS A 189 -11.81 3.71 -7.91
N PHE A 190 -11.62 3.30 -6.65
CA PHE A 190 -11.93 1.96 -6.17
C PHE A 190 -13.41 1.87 -5.78
N THR A 191 -14.27 1.65 -6.77
CA THR A 191 -15.72 1.63 -6.62
C THR A 191 -16.31 0.29 -7.08
N PRO A 192 -17.46 -0.16 -6.50
CA PRO A 192 -18.21 -1.30 -7.02
C PRO A 192 -18.68 -1.12 -8.45
N ASP A 193 -18.84 0.13 -8.89
CA ASP A 193 -19.35 0.52 -10.21
C ASP A 193 -18.26 0.48 -11.31
N ALA A 194 -17.02 0.11 -10.96
CA ALA A 194 -15.96 -0.07 -11.95
C ALA A 194 -16.35 -1.16 -12.96
N GLU A 195 -16.14 -0.88 -14.25
CA GLU A 195 -16.49 -1.82 -15.33
C GLU A 195 -15.66 -3.10 -15.21
N PRO A 196 -16.28 -4.29 -15.04
CA PRO A 196 -15.53 -5.54 -14.95
C PRO A 196 -14.93 -5.94 -16.30
N PHE A 197 -13.92 -6.83 -16.27
CA PHE A 197 -13.41 -7.48 -17.49
C PHE A 197 -14.37 -8.58 -17.92
N ALA A 198 -15.19 -8.31 -18.94
CA ALA A 198 -16.23 -9.23 -19.44
C ALA A 198 -15.65 -10.58 -19.88
N GLU A 199 -14.48 -10.58 -20.50
CA GLU A 199 -13.77 -11.77 -20.97
C GLU A 199 -13.36 -12.72 -19.84
N LEU A 200 -13.10 -12.20 -18.64
CA LEU A 200 -12.79 -13.03 -17.47
C LEU A 200 -14.03 -13.68 -16.83
N ARG A 201 -15.22 -13.27 -17.26
CA ARG A 201 -16.52 -13.80 -16.79
C ARG A 201 -17.34 -14.47 -17.90
N ALA A 202 -16.81 -14.56 -19.14
CA ALA A 202 -17.56 -15.00 -20.30
C ALA A 202 -18.08 -16.44 -20.19
N ASP A 203 -17.40 -17.30 -19.45
CA ASP A 203 -17.79 -18.70 -19.21
C ASP A 203 -18.62 -18.89 -17.93
N GLY A 204 -18.97 -17.81 -17.23
CA GLY A 204 -19.79 -17.83 -16.01
C GLY A 204 -19.09 -18.36 -14.77
N LYS A 205 -17.79 -18.69 -14.82
CA LYS A 205 -17.03 -19.15 -13.67
C LYS A 205 -16.92 -18.08 -12.59
N PRO A 206 -17.12 -18.41 -11.31
CA PRO A 206 -16.76 -17.53 -10.21
C PRO A 206 -15.28 -17.16 -10.25
N VAL A 207 -14.96 -15.91 -9.89
CA VAL A 207 -13.61 -15.36 -9.96
C VAL A 207 -13.05 -15.10 -8.57
N ILE A 208 -11.94 -15.74 -8.25
CA ILE A 208 -11.10 -15.43 -7.08
C ILE A 208 -10.00 -14.49 -7.54
N LEU A 209 -9.74 -13.42 -6.78
CA LEU A 209 -8.71 -12.43 -7.10
C LEU A 209 -7.59 -12.45 -6.06
N PHE A 210 -6.36 -12.53 -6.52
CA PHE A 210 -5.15 -12.22 -5.76
C PHE A 210 -4.49 -10.96 -6.33
N VAL A 211 -4.15 -10.01 -5.46
CA VAL A 211 -3.40 -8.79 -5.83
C VAL A 211 -2.18 -8.67 -4.95
N GLY A 212 -0.99 -8.58 -5.55
CA GLY A 212 0.24 -8.39 -4.78
C GLY A 212 1.51 -8.66 -5.58
N ARG A 213 2.64 -8.16 -5.08
CA ARG A 213 3.95 -8.50 -5.63
C ARG A 213 4.26 -9.97 -5.34
N PHE A 214 5.02 -10.61 -6.21
CA PHE A 214 5.38 -12.01 -6.06
C PHE A 214 6.56 -12.23 -5.09
N ASP A 215 6.50 -11.50 -3.96
CA ASP A 215 7.40 -11.74 -2.81
C ASP A 215 6.84 -12.90 -1.96
N PRO A 216 7.66 -13.77 -1.37
CA PRO A 216 7.19 -14.92 -0.57
C PRO A 216 6.24 -14.51 0.57
N ARG A 217 6.45 -13.33 1.17
CA ARG A 217 5.62 -12.82 2.28
C ARG A 217 4.17 -12.53 1.89
N ASN A 218 3.89 -12.30 0.59
CA ASN A 218 2.54 -12.00 0.11
C ASN A 218 1.69 -13.27 -0.10
N GLY A 219 2.29 -14.46 0.02
CA GLY A 219 1.58 -15.73 0.14
C GLY A 219 1.02 -16.29 -1.17
N LEU A 220 1.54 -15.86 -2.34
CA LEU A 220 1.04 -16.39 -3.64
C LEU A 220 1.14 -17.91 -3.71
N GLY A 221 2.23 -18.54 -3.20
CA GLY A 221 2.33 -19.99 -3.19
C GLY A 221 1.23 -20.67 -2.34
N THR A 222 0.84 -20.08 -1.22
CA THR A 222 -0.30 -20.56 -0.42
C THR A 222 -1.62 -20.38 -1.18
N MET A 223 -1.79 -19.24 -1.88
CA MET A 223 -2.95 -18.98 -2.73
C MET A 223 -3.10 -20.04 -3.82
N LEU A 224 -2.02 -20.37 -4.52
CA LEU A 224 -2.05 -21.36 -5.61
C LEU A 224 -2.45 -22.75 -5.10
N ARG A 225 -1.85 -23.23 -4.00
CA ARG A 225 -2.25 -24.51 -3.38
C ARG A 225 -3.70 -24.50 -2.90
N ALA A 226 -4.16 -23.37 -2.32
CA ALA A 226 -5.57 -23.25 -1.92
C ALA A 226 -6.49 -23.29 -3.14
N PHE A 227 -6.10 -22.63 -4.24
CA PHE A 227 -6.87 -22.62 -5.48
C PHE A 227 -6.96 -24.00 -6.11
N GLU A 228 -5.87 -24.78 -6.16
CA GLU A 228 -5.90 -26.16 -6.68
C GLU A 228 -6.92 -27.04 -5.94
N ARG A 229 -7.04 -26.86 -4.61
CA ARG A 229 -8.07 -27.55 -3.84
C ARG A 229 -9.47 -27.05 -4.18
N VAL A 230 -9.70 -25.73 -4.24
CA VAL A 230 -10.99 -25.14 -4.62
C VAL A 230 -11.39 -25.58 -6.01
N HIS A 231 -10.47 -25.54 -6.97
CA HIS A 231 -10.69 -25.95 -8.36
C HIS A 231 -11.17 -27.41 -8.45
N ARG A 232 -10.54 -28.31 -7.70
CA ARG A 232 -10.93 -29.72 -7.63
C ARG A 232 -12.34 -29.90 -7.01
N GLU A 233 -12.63 -29.21 -5.90
CA GLU A 233 -13.92 -29.29 -5.20
C GLU A 233 -15.07 -28.66 -6.01
N HIS A 234 -14.80 -27.65 -6.83
CA HIS A 234 -15.72 -27.03 -7.77
C HIS A 234 -15.71 -27.69 -9.18
N SER A 235 -15.08 -28.86 -9.34
CA SER A 235 -15.03 -29.58 -10.62
C SER A 235 -14.52 -28.74 -11.79
N GLY A 236 -13.53 -27.87 -11.54
CA GLY A 236 -12.95 -26.95 -12.53
C GLY A 236 -13.81 -25.72 -12.85
N ASN A 237 -14.93 -25.53 -12.18
CA ASN A 237 -15.83 -24.39 -12.44
C ASN A 237 -15.48 -23.19 -11.55
N VAL A 238 -14.25 -22.72 -11.58
CA VAL A 238 -13.75 -21.52 -10.87
C VAL A 238 -12.50 -20.98 -11.56
N ARG A 239 -12.30 -19.67 -11.52
CA ARG A 239 -11.14 -18.98 -12.09
C ARG A 239 -10.35 -18.27 -11.01
N LEU A 240 -9.02 -18.30 -11.10
CA LEU A 240 -8.12 -17.44 -10.33
C LEU A 240 -7.56 -16.34 -11.24
N VAL A 241 -7.69 -15.11 -10.81
CA VAL A 241 -7.02 -13.97 -11.43
C VAL A 241 -5.89 -13.49 -10.51
N VAL A 242 -4.67 -13.46 -11.03
CA VAL A 242 -3.45 -13.07 -10.32
C VAL A 242 -2.95 -11.74 -10.88
N VAL A 243 -3.13 -10.67 -10.12
CA VAL A 243 -2.65 -9.33 -10.45
C VAL A 243 -1.35 -9.05 -9.69
N GLY A 244 -0.31 -8.73 -10.43
CA GLY A 244 1.01 -8.44 -9.89
C GLY A 244 2.12 -9.07 -10.70
N ASP A 245 3.34 -8.82 -10.26
CA ASP A 245 4.54 -9.36 -10.89
C ASP A 245 5.70 -9.46 -9.88
N GLY A 246 6.78 -10.12 -10.27
CA GLY A 246 7.99 -10.22 -9.46
C GLY A 246 8.96 -11.28 -10.00
N PRO A 247 10.19 -11.31 -9.45
CA PRO A 247 11.24 -12.22 -9.90
C PRO A 247 10.84 -13.71 -9.80
N LEU A 248 9.88 -14.05 -8.96
CA LEU A 248 9.42 -15.42 -8.72
C LEU A 248 8.27 -15.84 -9.64
N ARG A 249 7.89 -15.04 -10.66
CA ARG A 249 6.75 -15.35 -11.55
C ARG A 249 6.86 -16.72 -12.18
N SER A 250 7.98 -17.00 -12.86
CA SER A 250 8.19 -18.28 -13.50
C SER A 250 8.19 -19.45 -12.51
N TYR A 251 8.77 -19.27 -11.34
CA TYR A 251 8.73 -20.25 -10.26
C TYR A 251 7.28 -20.61 -9.87
N TYR A 252 6.42 -19.63 -9.64
CA TYR A 252 5.02 -19.87 -9.27
C TYR A 252 4.22 -20.49 -10.43
N GLN A 253 4.47 -20.08 -11.66
CA GLN A 253 3.81 -20.66 -12.83
C GLN A 253 4.13 -22.13 -13.02
N HIS A 254 5.38 -22.55 -12.78
CA HIS A 254 5.82 -23.94 -12.87
C HIS A 254 5.32 -24.84 -11.73
N GLN A 255 4.88 -24.26 -10.62
CA GLN A 255 4.33 -25.01 -9.49
C GLN A 255 2.86 -25.43 -9.68
N LEU A 256 2.14 -24.81 -10.61
CA LEU A 256 0.73 -25.14 -10.87
C LEU A 256 0.60 -26.50 -11.53
N ASP A 257 -0.41 -27.25 -11.06
CA ASP A 257 -0.87 -28.45 -11.76
C ASP A 257 -1.28 -28.07 -13.18
N PRO A 258 -0.77 -28.76 -14.22
CA PRO A 258 -1.12 -28.50 -15.63
C PRO A 258 -2.62 -28.53 -15.91
N THR A 259 -3.42 -29.28 -15.13
CA THR A 259 -4.88 -29.35 -15.28
C THR A 259 -5.60 -28.12 -14.72
N VAL A 260 -4.96 -27.38 -13.81
CA VAL A 260 -5.49 -26.18 -13.17
C VAL A 260 -5.00 -24.91 -13.87
N ALA A 261 -3.82 -24.96 -14.47
CA ALA A 261 -3.16 -23.81 -15.10
C ALA A 261 -4.02 -23.03 -16.11
N PRO A 262 -4.89 -23.67 -16.95
CA PRO A 262 -5.76 -22.95 -17.89
C PRO A 262 -6.80 -22.03 -17.21
N ASP A 263 -7.16 -22.30 -15.96
CA ASP A 263 -8.10 -21.49 -15.18
C ASP A 263 -7.40 -20.42 -14.31
N VAL A 264 -6.09 -20.21 -14.48
CA VAL A 264 -5.33 -19.15 -13.81
C VAL A 264 -4.95 -18.07 -14.81
N HIS A 265 -5.54 -16.88 -14.65
CA HIS A 265 -5.22 -15.72 -15.47
C HIS A 265 -4.14 -14.87 -14.79
N TRP A 266 -2.99 -14.69 -15.46
CA TRP A 266 -1.86 -13.89 -15.01
C TRP A 266 -1.91 -12.48 -15.64
N ALA A 267 -2.52 -11.53 -14.95
CA ALA A 267 -2.73 -10.16 -15.45
C ALA A 267 -1.44 -9.32 -15.56
N GLY A 268 -0.36 -9.75 -14.88
CA GLY A 268 0.86 -8.96 -14.82
C GLY A 268 0.74 -7.76 -13.87
N ARG A 269 1.64 -6.80 -14.05
CA ARG A 269 1.69 -5.57 -13.24
C ARG A 269 0.62 -4.60 -13.71
N VAL A 270 -0.31 -4.26 -12.84
CA VAL A 270 -1.47 -3.39 -13.12
C VAL A 270 -1.44 -2.16 -12.21
N ASP A 271 -1.70 -0.99 -12.76
CA ASP A 271 -1.82 0.29 -12.05
C ASP A 271 -3.26 0.81 -12.08
N TRP A 272 -3.65 1.42 -13.20
CA TRP A 272 -4.88 2.22 -13.29
C TRP A 272 -6.15 1.37 -13.39
N THR A 273 -6.10 0.28 -14.14
CA THR A 273 -7.27 -0.59 -14.33
C THR A 273 -7.50 -1.57 -13.17
N ARG A 274 -6.73 -1.50 -12.09
CA ARG A 274 -6.84 -2.39 -10.92
C ARG A 274 -8.25 -2.47 -10.32
N PRO A 275 -9.05 -1.38 -10.21
CA PRO A 275 -10.44 -1.46 -9.77
C PRO A 275 -11.32 -2.38 -10.61
N ARG A 276 -11.06 -2.51 -11.91
CA ARG A 276 -11.80 -3.40 -12.80
C ARG A 276 -11.60 -4.88 -12.43
N TYR A 277 -10.39 -5.27 -11.99
CA TYR A 277 -10.12 -6.63 -11.49
C TYR A 277 -10.89 -6.92 -10.21
N TYR A 278 -10.97 -5.95 -9.28
CA TYR A 278 -11.83 -6.09 -8.11
C TYR A 278 -13.30 -6.18 -8.49
N ALA A 279 -13.79 -5.36 -9.42
CA ALA A 279 -15.16 -5.42 -9.92
C ALA A 279 -15.48 -6.74 -10.62
N THR A 280 -14.48 -7.37 -11.27
CA THR A 280 -14.60 -8.70 -11.88
C THR A 280 -14.71 -9.83 -10.86
N ALA A 281 -14.07 -9.68 -9.70
CA ALA A 281 -13.94 -10.74 -8.71
C ALA A 281 -15.23 -10.98 -7.89
N ASP A 282 -15.44 -12.22 -7.47
CA ASP A 282 -16.46 -12.61 -6.47
C ASP A 282 -15.89 -12.53 -5.05
N VAL A 283 -14.59 -12.80 -4.88
CA VAL A 283 -13.88 -12.77 -3.61
C VAL A 283 -12.41 -12.39 -3.82
N HIS A 284 -11.87 -11.54 -2.96
CA HIS A 284 -10.43 -11.26 -2.89
C HIS A 284 -9.77 -12.18 -1.85
N CYS A 285 -8.62 -12.77 -2.20
CA CYS A 285 -7.86 -13.62 -1.29
C CYS A 285 -6.41 -13.14 -1.17
N THR A 286 -5.94 -13.03 0.09
CA THR A 286 -4.56 -12.61 0.37
C THR A 286 -3.97 -13.35 1.58
N PRO A 287 -3.25 -14.47 1.37
CA PRO A 287 -2.60 -15.25 2.43
C PRO A 287 -1.24 -14.66 2.83
N CYS A 288 -1.18 -13.36 3.02
CA CYS A 288 0.03 -12.64 3.38
C CYS A 288 0.45 -12.95 4.82
N ASN A 289 1.72 -13.22 5.06
CA ASN A 289 2.22 -13.54 6.41
C ASN A 289 2.69 -12.31 7.20
N ARG A 290 2.86 -11.16 6.56
CA ARG A 290 3.26 -9.92 7.21
C ARG A 290 2.85 -8.68 6.41
N ALA A 291 2.05 -7.83 7.01
CA ALA A 291 1.68 -6.52 6.46
C ALA A 291 1.59 -5.47 7.56
N SER A 292 1.85 -4.22 7.21
CA SER A 292 1.73 -3.07 8.13
C SER A 292 0.30 -2.58 8.23
N PHE A 293 -0.48 -2.69 7.14
CA PHE A 293 -1.82 -2.15 7.04
C PHE A 293 -2.73 -3.02 6.18
N GLY A 294 -2.46 -3.21 4.90
CA GLY A 294 -3.28 -4.02 3.99
C GLY A 294 -4.07 -3.18 2.99
N MET A 295 -3.37 -2.42 2.14
CA MET A 295 -4.00 -1.63 1.09
C MET A 295 -4.89 -2.47 0.18
N VAL A 296 -4.45 -3.67 -0.21
CA VAL A 296 -5.23 -4.57 -1.09
C VAL A 296 -6.56 -5.03 -0.47
N LEU A 297 -6.65 -5.12 0.89
CA LEU A 297 -7.90 -5.37 1.58
C LEU A 297 -8.82 -4.16 1.45
N LEU A 298 -8.25 -2.97 1.66
CA LEU A 298 -8.99 -1.72 1.59
C LEU A 298 -9.51 -1.45 0.17
N GLU A 299 -8.70 -1.76 -0.84
CA GLU A 299 -9.10 -1.71 -2.27
C GLU A 299 -10.27 -2.67 -2.54
N ALA A 300 -10.18 -3.94 -2.09
CA ALA A 300 -11.24 -4.92 -2.23
C ALA A 300 -12.53 -4.48 -1.53
N MET A 301 -12.41 -4.04 -0.27
CA MET A 301 -13.54 -3.53 0.52
C MET A 301 -14.15 -2.30 -0.14
N SER A 302 -13.35 -1.39 -0.65
CA SER A 302 -13.81 -0.20 -1.37
C SER A 302 -14.58 -0.56 -2.65
N CYS A 303 -14.17 -1.62 -3.34
CA CYS A 303 -14.92 -2.17 -4.48
C CYS A 303 -16.09 -3.10 -4.08
N GLY A 304 -16.47 -3.16 -2.81
CA GLY A 304 -17.57 -3.99 -2.33
C GLY A 304 -17.30 -5.49 -2.41
N ARG A 305 -16.03 -5.94 -2.40
CA ARG A 305 -15.69 -7.36 -2.48
C ARG A 305 -15.34 -7.91 -1.09
N PRO A 306 -15.92 -9.07 -0.70
CA PRO A 306 -15.54 -9.72 0.53
C PRO A 306 -14.12 -10.26 0.42
N VAL A 307 -13.46 -10.40 1.57
CA VAL A 307 -12.05 -10.74 1.65
C VAL A 307 -11.84 -12.05 2.42
N VAL A 308 -10.97 -12.92 1.93
CA VAL A 308 -10.38 -14.05 2.70
C VAL A 308 -8.90 -13.73 2.90
N ALA A 309 -8.49 -13.44 4.12
CA ALA A 309 -7.15 -12.96 4.42
C ALA A 309 -6.53 -13.63 5.65
N SER A 310 -5.22 -13.52 5.79
CA SER A 310 -4.53 -13.99 7.00
C SER A 310 -4.94 -13.17 8.23
N ARG A 311 -5.05 -13.82 9.37
CA ARG A 311 -5.25 -13.16 10.67
C ARG A 311 -3.93 -12.62 11.21
N ILE A 312 -3.43 -11.55 10.59
CA ILE A 312 -2.23 -10.82 11.02
C ILE A 312 -2.58 -9.42 11.53
N SER A 313 -1.74 -8.86 12.41
CA SER A 313 -2.03 -7.59 13.09
C SER A 313 -2.37 -6.44 12.13
N GLY A 314 -1.62 -6.30 11.01
CA GLY A 314 -1.88 -5.25 10.02
C GLY A 314 -3.23 -5.38 9.31
N PHE A 315 -3.75 -6.62 9.13
CA PHE A 315 -5.03 -6.85 8.48
C PHE A 315 -6.22 -6.71 9.44
N GLN A 316 -6.04 -7.10 10.71
CA GLN A 316 -7.07 -6.97 11.75
C GLN A 316 -7.44 -5.50 12.08
N ILE A 317 -6.60 -4.55 11.67
CA ILE A 317 -6.89 -3.12 11.80
C ILE A 317 -7.88 -2.66 10.73
N VAL A 318 -7.76 -3.22 9.52
CA VAL A 318 -8.57 -2.83 8.36
C VAL A 318 -9.89 -3.59 8.32
N MET A 319 -9.89 -4.88 8.67
CA MET A 319 -11.07 -5.74 8.54
C MET A 319 -11.39 -6.55 9.81
N GLU A 320 -12.68 -6.78 10.02
CA GLU A 320 -13.24 -7.60 11.09
C GLU A 320 -13.71 -8.96 10.52
N HIS A 321 -13.28 -10.04 11.18
CA HIS A 321 -13.70 -11.40 10.82
C HIS A 321 -15.22 -11.57 10.93
N GLY A 322 -15.84 -12.16 9.90
CA GLY A 322 -17.30 -12.39 9.83
C GLY A 322 -18.11 -11.15 9.43
N ARG A 323 -17.52 -9.97 9.45
CA ARG A 323 -18.17 -8.73 9.02
C ARG A 323 -17.79 -8.33 7.59
N HIS A 324 -16.50 -8.23 7.29
CA HIS A 324 -15.98 -7.81 5.98
C HIS A 324 -15.46 -8.99 5.16
N GLY A 325 -15.38 -10.17 5.77
CA GLY A 325 -14.81 -11.38 5.19
C GLY A 325 -14.31 -12.34 6.27
N LEU A 326 -13.40 -13.23 5.91
CA LEU A 326 -12.84 -14.25 6.79
C LEU A 326 -11.35 -14.01 7.05
N LEU A 327 -10.96 -14.08 8.32
CA LEU A 327 -9.57 -14.08 8.74
C LEU A 327 -9.12 -15.50 9.09
N VAL A 328 -8.07 -15.97 8.41
CA VAL A 328 -7.54 -17.33 8.47
C VAL A 328 -6.23 -17.38 9.25
N THR A 329 -6.01 -18.43 10.02
CA THR A 329 -4.75 -18.69 10.74
C THR A 329 -4.47 -20.20 10.76
N PRO A 330 -3.22 -20.63 10.57
CA PRO A 330 -2.04 -19.82 10.22
C PRO A 330 -2.07 -19.29 8.77
N ALA A 331 -1.20 -18.32 8.46
CA ALA A 331 -1.19 -17.63 7.16
C ALA A 331 -0.70 -18.48 5.97
N ASP A 332 -0.04 -19.60 6.24
CA ASP A 332 0.51 -20.55 5.26
C ASP A 332 -0.36 -21.82 5.08
N ASP A 333 -1.48 -21.93 5.81
CA ASP A 333 -2.41 -23.05 5.73
C ASP A 333 -3.33 -22.93 4.50
N ALA A 334 -2.91 -23.53 3.40
CA ALA A 334 -3.65 -23.52 2.14
C ALA A 334 -5.04 -24.17 2.25
N ASP A 335 -5.19 -25.21 3.09
CA ASP A 335 -6.47 -25.90 3.27
C ASP A 335 -7.52 -25.05 3.98
N ARG A 336 -7.11 -24.26 4.96
CA ARG A 336 -8.01 -23.30 5.61
C ARG A 336 -8.40 -22.16 4.69
N PHE A 337 -7.47 -21.67 3.85
CA PHE A 337 -7.81 -20.69 2.82
C PHE A 337 -8.78 -21.26 1.80
N ALA A 338 -8.55 -22.48 1.31
CA ALA A 338 -9.48 -23.17 0.43
C ALA A 338 -10.87 -23.29 1.04
N SER A 339 -10.97 -23.72 2.30
CA SER A 339 -12.26 -23.83 3.02
C SER A 339 -12.96 -22.47 3.16
N GLY A 340 -12.20 -21.39 3.42
CA GLY A 340 -12.74 -20.03 3.45
C GLY A 340 -13.24 -19.54 2.08
N LEU A 341 -12.52 -19.86 1.01
CA LEU A 341 -12.92 -19.54 -0.35
C LEU A 341 -14.18 -20.32 -0.77
N LEU A 342 -14.24 -21.61 -0.51
CA LEU A 342 -15.43 -22.45 -0.74
C LEU A 342 -16.65 -21.90 0.01
N TYR A 343 -16.48 -21.57 1.30
CA TYR A 343 -17.54 -20.93 2.08
C TYR A 343 -18.10 -19.69 1.39
N MET A 344 -17.23 -18.84 0.83
CA MET A 344 -17.63 -17.61 0.13
C MET A 344 -18.29 -17.91 -1.20
N LEU A 345 -17.76 -18.86 -1.99
CA LEU A 345 -18.29 -19.19 -3.30
C LEU A 345 -19.71 -19.79 -3.19
N ASP A 346 -19.95 -20.63 -2.19
CA ASP A 346 -21.24 -21.33 -1.98
C ASP A 346 -22.32 -20.43 -1.36
N ARG A 347 -21.95 -19.23 -0.86
CA ARG A 347 -22.88 -18.34 -0.13
C ARG A 347 -22.95 -16.94 -0.70
N PRO A 348 -23.61 -16.75 -1.87
CA PRO A 348 -23.67 -15.44 -2.54
C PRO A 348 -24.31 -14.32 -1.68
N ALA A 349 -25.29 -14.65 -0.83
CA ALA A 349 -25.89 -13.69 0.09
C ALA A 349 -24.90 -13.18 1.14
N GLU A 350 -24.09 -14.07 1.72
CA GLU A 350 -23.03 -13.70 2.67
C GLU A 350 -21.93 -12.90 1.99
N ARG A 351 -21.53 -13.28 0.78
CA ARG A 351 -20.59 -12.51 -0.04
C ARG A 351 -21.06 -11.06 -0.21
N ALA A 352 -22.30 -10.87 -0.63
CA ALA A 352 -22.89 -9.56 -0.84
C ALA A 352 -22.96 -8.76 0.47
N ARG A 353 -23.41 -9.39 1.56
CA ARG A 353 -23.48 -8.74 2.88
C ARG A 353 -22.09 -8.26 3.34
N MET A 354 -21.08 -9.15 3.30
CA MET A 354 -19.73 -8.83 3.76
C MET A 354 -19.06 -7.78 2.84
N GLY A 355 -19.27 -7.84 1.53
CA GLY A 355 -18.80 -6.85 0.58
C GLY A 355 -19.38 -5.45 0.85
N ASN A 356 -20.68 -5.35 1.08
CA ASN A 356 -21.36 -4.09 1.40
C ASN A 356 -20.88 -3.49 2.72
N GLU A 357 -20.71 -4.30 3.78
CA GLU A 357 -20.13 -3.85 5.05
C GLU A 357 -18.69 -3.38 4.87
N GLY A 358 -17.91 -4.07 4.02
CA GLY A 358 -16.57 -3.67 3.64
C GLY A 358 -16.56 -2.30 2.97
N ARG A 359 -17.39 -2.08 1.95
CA ARG A 359 -17.53 -0.79 1.25
C ARG A 359 -17.89 0.34 2.22
N LYS A 360 -18.90 0.12 3.06
CA LYS A 360 -19.31 1.09 4.08
C LYS A 360 -18.13 1.48 4.97
N THR A 361 -17.40 0.51 5.50
CA THR A 361 -16.25 0.75 6.37
C THR A 361 -15.12 1.49 5.64
N ALA A 362 -14.82 1.12 4.37
CA ALA A 362 -13.80 1.77 3.57
C ALA A 362 -14.10 3.26 3.35
N VAL A 363 -15.34 3.59 2.97
CA VAL A 363 -15.77 4.97 2.74
C VAL A 363 -15.80 5.78 4.04
N GLU A 364 -16.41 5.26 5.11
CA GLU A 364 -16.61 6.00 6.35
C GLU A 364 -15.32 6.25 7.13
N ARG A 365 -14.34 5.34 7.07
CA ARG A 365 -13.14 5.42 7.92
C ARG A 365 -11.87 5.76 7.16
N TYR A 366 -11.78 5.36 5.88
CA TYR A 366 -10.53 5.37 5.12
C TYR A 366 -10.58 6.22 3.85
N ALA A 367 -11.72 6.84 3.49
CA ALA A 367 -11.74 7.78 2.38
C ALA A 367 -10.69 8.88 2.58
N TRP A 368 -10.02 9.27 1.52
CA TRP A 368 -8.97 10.31 1.59
C TRP A 368 -9.47 11.63 2.17
N SER A 369 -10.75 11.95 2.00
CA SER A 369 -11.37 13.14 2.62
C SER A 369 -11.25 13.15 4.14
N HIS A 370 -11.39 11.99 4.81
CA HIS A 370 -11.23 11.85 6.26
C HIS A 370 -9.75 11.88 6.67
N VAL A 371 -8.90 11.11 5.97
CA VAL A 371 -7.47 11.00 6.30
C VAL A 371 -6.76 12.35 6.10
N ALA A 372 -7.02 13.05 5.00
CA ALA A 372 -6.47 14.37 4.76
C ALA A 372 -6.93 15.41 5.80
N GLY A 373 -8.18 15.30 6.28
CA GLY A 373 -8.69 16.13 7.36
C GLY A 373 -7.92 15.95 8.68
N GLN A 374 -7.57 14.71 9.03
CA GLN A 374 -6.75 14.41 10.22
C GLN A 374 -5.34 14.98 10.07
N LEU A 375 -4.72 14.84 8.90
CA LEU A 375 -3.39 15.41 8.61
C LEU A 375 -3.40 16.93 8.68
N GLU A 376 -4.40 17.57 8.07
CA GLU A 376 -4.55 19.02 8.08
C GLU A 376 -4.73 19.57 9.50
N SER A 377 -5.54 18.89 10.33
CA SER A 377 -5.76 19.24 11.74
C SER A 377 -4.45 19.15 12.54
N LEU A 378 -3.68 18.07 12.33
CA LEU A 378 -2.37 17.90 12.95
C LEU A 378 -1.39 19.02 12.53
N TYR A 379 -1.34 19.39 11.25
CA TYR A 379 -0.46 20.46 10.79
C TYR A 379 -0.82 21.82 11.42
N LYS A 380 -2.12 22.11 11.53
CA LYS A 380 -2.63 23.33 12.18
C LYS A 380 -2.30 23.36 13.67
N GLU A 381 -2.50 22.24 14.38
CA GLU A 381 -2.13 22.06 15.79
C GLU A 381 -0.65 22.37 16.01
N LEU A 382 0.24 21.68 15.28
CA LEU A 382 1.68 21.85 15.43
C LEU A 382 2.16 23.25 15.05
N ARG A 383 1.53 23.86 14.06
CA ARG A 383 1.89 25.22 13.62
C ARG A 383 1.51 26.28 14.63
N SER A 384 0.47 26.07 15.42
CA SER A 384 0.08 27.00 16.50
C SER A 384 1.01 26.96 17.71
N THR A 385 1.88 25.94 17.80
CA THR A 385 2.84 25.75 18.91
C THR A 385 4.28 26.11 18.56
N LEU A 386 4.57 26.47 17.29
CA LEU A 386 5.88 26.94 16.81
C LEU A 386 6.02 28.46 16.92
#